data_26d708b348b8b320a778d42893aeaae2
#
_entry.id   26d708b348b8b320a778d42893aeaae2
#
_cell.length_a   1.000
_cell.length_b   1.000
_cell.length_c   1.000
_cell.angle_alpha   90.00
_cell.angle_beta   90.00
_cell.angle_gamma   90.00
#
_symmetry.space_group_name_H-M   'P 1'
#
loop_
_entity.id
_entity.type
_entity.pdbx_description
1 polymer ?
#
loop_
_entity_poly.entity_id
_entity_poly.type
_entity_poly.pdbx_seq_one_letter_code
_entity_poly.pdbx_strand_id
1 'polypeptide(L)' 'MMIKYLGSDKGLQIAATGQLVNPGDVVEVPDDLGKNLCEQDIWEPAPTKKEKGA' A
#
# COMPACT_ATOMS: atom_id res chain seq x y z
N MET A 1 -4.44 2.88 6.96
CA MET A 1 -3.77 1.58 6.85
C MET A 1 -2.61 1.69 5.90
N MET A 2 -1.48 1.14 6.27
CA MET A 2 -0.30 1.15 5.40
C MET A 2 -0.24 -0.16 4.64
N ILE A 3 0.09 -0.10 3.37
CA ILE A 3 0.24 -1.30 2.57
C ILE A 3 1.52 -1.20 1.76
N LYS A 4 2.09 -2.34 1.42
CA LYS A 4 3.32 -2.40 0.65
C LYS A 4 3.05 -3.07 -0.68
N TYR A 5 3.57 -2.50 -1.75
CA TYR A 5 3.38 -3.05 -3.09
C TYR A 5 4.43 -4.12 -3.36
N LEU A 6 3.98 -5.31 -3.72
CA LEU A 6 4.88 -6.43 -3.98
C LEU A 6 5.00 -6.77 -5.45
N GLY A 7 4.26 -6.06 -6.31
CA GLY A 7 4.29 -6.33 -7.74
C GLY A 7 5.57 -5.85 -8.39
N SER A 8 5.69 -6.02 -9.68
CA SER A 8 6.88 -5.62 -10.41
C SER A 8 6.66 -4.43 -11.32
N ASP A 9 5.47 -3.85 -11.35
CA ASP A 9 5.20 -2.72 -12.23
C ASP A 9 5.70 -1.44 -11.60
N LYS A 10 6.52 -0.67 -12.32
CA LYS A 10 6.98 0.58 -11.80
C LYS A 10 5.99 1.67 -12.14
N GLY A 11 5.81 2.62 -11.25
CA GLY A 11 4.89 3.73 -11.52
C GLY A 11 3.44 3.33 -11.54
N LEU A 12 3.07 2.30 -10.77
CA LEU A 12 1.68 1.90 -10.71
C LEU A 12 0.87 2.99 -10.03
N GLN A 13 -0.23 3.41 -10.60
CA GLN A 13 -1.05 4.44 -10.00
C GLN A 13 -2.26 3.83 -9.31
N ILE A 14 -2.49 4.22 -8.07
CA ILE A 14 -3.66 3.78 -7.34
C ILE A 14 -4.77 4.76 -7.70
N ALA A 15 -5.73 4.31 -8.49
CA ALA A 15 -6.77 5.19 -8.98
C ALA A 15 -7.55 5.87 -7.87
N ALA A 16 -7.79 5.19 -6.78
CA ALA A 16 -8.60 5.75 -5.70
C ALA A 16 -7.92 6.91 -4.99
N THR A 17 -6.60 6.91 -4.90
CA THR A 17 -5.89 7.96 -4.18
C THR A 17 -5.01 8.79 -5.10
N GLY A 18 -4.77 8.35 -6.32
CA GLY A 18 -3.91 9.05 -7.26
C GLY A 18 -2.43 8.92 -6.96
N GLN A 19 -2.05 8.07 -6.01
CA GLN A 19 -0.66 7.92 -5.66
C GLN A 19 0.06 6.99 -6.62
N LEU A 20 1.34 7.26 -6.86
CA LEU A 20 2.15 6.38 -7.68
C LEU A 20 3.03 5.56 -6.76
N VAL A 21 3.14 4.26 -7.03
CA VAL A 21 3.95 3.37 -6.22
C VAL A 21 4.88 2.55 -7.10
N ASN A 22 6.02 2.20 -6.56
CA ASN A 22 6.97 1.32 -7.23
C ASN A 22 7.12 0.07 -6.36
N PRO A 23 7.70 -1.01 -6.89
CA PRO A 23 7.88 -2.23 -6.12
C PRO A 23 8.64 -1.93 -4.82
N GLY A 24 8.11 -2.40 -3.71
CA GLY A 24 8.71 -2.17 -2.41
C GLY A 24 8.27 -0.92 -1.69
N ASP A 25 7.50 -0.05 -2.36
CA ASP A 25 7.04 1.17 -1.72
C ASP A 25 5.89 0.88 -0.76
N VAL A 26 5.83 1.66 0.32
CA VAL A 26 4.76 1.55 1.30
C VAL A 26 3.96 2.83 1.22
N VAL A 27 2.64 2.72 1.18
CA VAL A 27 1.77 3.88 1.07
C VAL A 27 0.64 3.77 2.08
N GLU A 28 0.08 4.91 2.43
CA GLU A 28 -1.04 4.93 3.35
C GLU A 28 -2.34 5.05 2.57
N VAL A 29 -3.33 4.23 2.89
CA VAL A 29 -4.63 4.24 2.23
C VAL A 29 -5.70 4.05 3.28
N PRO A 30 -6.96 4.38 2.98
CA PRO A 30 -8.06 4.09 3.89
C PRO A 30 -8.17 2.60 4.13
N ASP A 31 -8.68 2.22 5.31
CA ASP A 31 -8.77 0.81 5.68
C ASP A 31 -9.55 -0.02 4.65
N ASP A 32 -10.68 0.50 4.17
CA ASP A 32 -11.47 -0.25 3.22
C ASP A 32 -10.69 -0.50 1.94
N LEU A 33 -10.00 0.52 1.43
CA LEU A 33 -9.22 0.37 0.22
C LEU A 33 -8.06 -0.57 0.48
N GLY A 34 -7.40 -0.44 1.63
CA GLY A 34 -6.28 -1.30 1.95
C GLY A 34 -6.68 -2.76 1.99
N LYS A 35 -7.85 -3.07 2.56
CA LYS A 35 -8.30 -4.44 2.61
C LYS A 35 -8.57 -4.97 1.21
N ASN A 36 -9.18 -4.15 0.35
CA ASN A 36 -9.46 -4.58 -1.01
C ASN A 36 -8.16 -4.84 -1.77
N LEU A 37 -7.16 -3.97 -1.62
CA LEU A 37 -5.91 -4.16 -2.32
C LEU A 37 -5.16 -5.38 -1.79
N CYS A 38 -5.21 -5.61 -0.48
CA CYS A 38 -4.50 -6.74 0.10
C CYS A 38 -5.12 -8.09 -0.25
N GLU A 39 -6.29 -8.09 -0.88
CA GLU A 39 -6.84 -9.34 -1.37
C GLU A 39 -6.07 -9.81 -2.59
N GLN A 40 -5.26 -8.94 -3.20
CA GLN A 40 -4.45 -9.31 -4.33
C GLN A 40 -3.07 -9.73 -3.84
N ASP A 41 -2.43 -10.63 -4.56
CA ASP A 41 -1.12 -11.12 -4.13
C ASP A 41 -0.03 -10.06 -4.23
N ILE A 42 -0.28 -8.97 -4.93
CA ILE A 42 0.72 -7.94 -5.12
C ILE A 42 0.72 -6.88 -4.04
N TRP A 43 -0.13 -7.01 -3.03
CA TRP A 43 -0.17 -6.06 -1.91
C TRP A 43 -0.16 -6.81 -0.59
N GLU A 44 0.49 -6.24 0.41
CA GLU A 44 0.46 -6.83 1.74
C GLU A 44 0.28 -5.72 2.75
N PRO A 45 -0.34 -5.97 3.89
CA PRO A 45 -0.47 -4.96 4.91
C PRO A 45 0.89 -4.69 5.52
N ALA A 46 1.26 -3.43 5.63
CA ALA A 46 2.53 -3.04 6.20
C ALA A 46 2.31 -2.54 7.62
N PRO A 47 3.26 -2.73 8.51
CA PRO A 47 3.10 -2.24 9.87
C PRO A 47 3.16 -0.72 9.85
N THR A 48 2.36 -0.13 10.69
CA THR A 48 2.37 1.31 10.82
C THR A 48 3.35 1.66 11.89
N LYS A 49 4.51 2.08 11.55
CA LYS A 49 5.49 2.24 12.51
C LYS A 49 5.38 3.38 13.25
N LYS A 50 4.81 4.33 12.79
CA LYS A 50 4.81 5.45 13.45
C LYS A 50 4.31 5.34 14.71
N GLU A 51 3.58 4.45 14.89
CA GLU A 51 3.14 4.39 16.14
C GLU A 51 4.10 4.08 17.00
N LYS A 52 4.86 3.80 16.70
CA LYS A 52 5.68 3.62 17.60
C LYS A 52 6.20 4.60 17.96
N GLY A 53 6.19 4.97 17.44
CA GLY A 53 6.67 5.88 17.91
C GLY A 53 6.15 6.32 18.88
N ALA A 54 5.80 5.94 19.02
CA ALA A 54 5.34 6.54 19.90
C ALA A 54 5.03 6.27 20.32
#